data_b7c8297330be34591dd90e008a00696f
#
_entry.id   b7c8297330be34591dd90e008a00696f
#
_cell.length_a   1.000
_cell.length_b   1.000
_cell.length_c   1.000
_cell.angle_alpha   90.00
_cell.angle_beta   90.00
_cell.angle_gamma   90.00
#
_symmetry.space_group_name_H-M   'P 1'
#
loop_
_entity.id
_entity.type
_entity.pdbx_description
1 polymer ?
#
loop_
_entity_poly.entity_id
_entity_poly.type
_entity_poly.pdbx_seq_one_letter_code
_entity_poly.pdbx_strand_id
1 'polypeptide(L)'
;MNLILILLGVIAFIVLTTTKFKLHPFLALIIAAFLAAFAYGLPADSIAKTIASGFGGILGYIGLVIVLGTIIGVILEKSGAAITMADTVIKVLGERFPTLTMSIIGYIVSVPVFCDSGFVILNSLKESLAKRLKTSSVAMSVALATGLYATHTFVPPTPGPIAAAGNLGLESNLGLVIGVGVFVAAVAALAGMLWANRFQHVEPDGIEAAEGIQHDWQALKASYGKLPTASQAFAPIFVPILLICFGSIAKFPSLPLGEGFVFDVLTFLGQPLTALVIGLFLAVRLLKSDNKIEEFGERISQGITAAAPILLITGAGGAFGAVLKATPLGEYLGTTLSALGVGIFMPFIVAAALKSAQGSSTVALVTTSALVAPMLTQLGLDSEMGRVLTVMAIGAGAMTVSHANDSFFWVVSQFSRMSVGLAYRAQTMATLVQGVTAMALVYILSLVLL
;
A
#
# COMPACT_ATOMS: atom_id res chain seq x y z
N MET A 1 -18.67 -19.65 -22.15
CA MET A 1 -19.14 -18.27 -22.39
C MET A 1 -19.89 -17.69 -21.19
N ASN A 2 -20.80 -18.44 -20.59
CA ASN A 2 -21.58 -17.94 -19.44
C ASN A 2 -20.73 -17.62 -18.20
N LEU A 3 -19.67 -18.37 -17.91
CA LEU A 3 -18.84 -18.17 -16.70
C LEU A 3 -18.08 -16.83 -16.73
N ILE A 4 -17.56 -16.42 -17.89
CA ILE A 4 -16.91 -15.11 -18.05
C ILE A 4 -17.94 -13.98 -17.93
N LEU A 5 -19.13 -14.14 -18.53
CA LEU A 5 -20.17 -13.13 -18.42
C LEU A 5 -20.65 -12.93 -16.99
N ILE A 6 -20.73 -14.01 -16.19
CA ILE A 6 -21.03 -13.93 -14.76
C ILE A 6 -19.91 -13.15 -14.03
N LEU A 7 -18.64 -13.48 -14.29
CA LEU A 7 -17.51 -12.76 -13.68
C LEU A 7 -17.54 -11.26 -14.03
N LEU A 8 -17.71 -10.93 -15.30
CA LEU A 8 -17.80 -9.54 -15.75
C LEU A 8 -19.01 -8.82 -15.14
N GLY A 9 -20.15 -9.51 -15.03
CA GLY A 9 -21.34 -8.99 -14.36
C GLY A 9 -21.12 -8.69 -12.88
N VAL A 10 -20.43 -9.58 -12.17
CA VAL A 10 -20.08 -9.39 -10.75
C VAL A 10 -19.06 -8.27 -10.57
N ILE A 11 -18.05 -8.19 -11.43
CA ILE A 11 -17.09 -7.05 -11.43
C ILE A 11 -17.82 -5.74 -11.71
N ALA A 12 -18.69 -5.70 -12.72
CA ALA A 12 -19.51 -4.54 -13.02
C ALA A 12 -20.40 -4.13 -11.84
N PHE A 13 -21.00 -5.11 -11.14
CA PHE A 13 -21.76 -4.88 -9.92
C PHE A 13 -20.91 -4.20 -8.83
N ILE A 14 -19.69 -4.73 -8.53
CA ILE A 14 -18.77 -4.14 -7.53
C ILE A 14 -18.43 -2.70 -7.94
N VAL A 15 -18.06 -2.47 -9.19
CA VAL A 15 -17.71 -1.14 -9.70
C VAL A 15 -18.91 -0.19 -9.58
N LEU A 16 -20.07 -0.55 -10.11
CA LEU A 16 -21.26 0.31 -10.09
C LEU A 16 -21.73 0.66 -8.68
N THR A 17 -21.76 -0.34 -7.79
CA THR A 17 -22.23 -0.12 -6.42
C THR A 17 -21.28 0.74 -5.62
N THR A 18 -19.97 0.59 -5.78
CA THR A 18 -18.98 1.40 -5.06
C THR A 18 -18.83 2.80 -5.65
N THR A 19 -18.96 2.98 -6.98
CA THR A 19 -18.76 4.27 -7.63
C THR A 19 -20.04 5.11 -7.67
N LYS A 20 -21.14 4.57 -8.24
CA LYS A 20 -22.37 5.30 -8.47
C LYS A 20 -23.26 5.34 -7.21
N PHE A 21 -23.43 4.22 -6.53
CA PHE A 21 -24.28 4.12 -5.35
C PHE A 21 -23.53 4.43 -4.05
N LYS A 22 -22.21 4.64 -4.09
CA LYS A 22 -21.36 4.94 -2.91
C LYS A 22 -21.48 3.87 -1.81
N LEU A 23 -21.81 2.64 -2.18
CA LEU A 23 -21.88 1.52 -1.25
C LEU A 23 -20.48 1.23 -0.71
N HIS A 24 -20.38 0.99 0.59
CA HIS A 24 -19.09 0.66 1.21
C HIS A 24 -18.50 -0.61 0.57
N PRO A 25 -17.20 -0.64 0.20
CA PRO A 25 -16.57 -1.78 -0.50
C PRO A 25 -16.75 -3.13 0.22
N PHE A 26 -16.76 -3.12 1.56
CA PHE A 26 -17.06 -4.31 2.36
C PHE A 26 -18.41 -4.95 1.97
N LEU A 27 -19.48 -4.14 1.94
CA LEU A 27 -20.81 -4.66 1.59
C LEU A 27 -20.88 -5.06 0.11
N ALA A 28 -20.27 -4.27 -0.77
CA ALA A 28 -20.22 -4.57 -2.20
C ALA A 28 -19.59 -5.95 -2.46
N LEU A 29 -18.46 -6.25 -1.80
CA LEU A 29 -17.75 -7.53 -1.93
C LEU A 29 -18.53 -8.71 -1.32
N ILE A 30 -19.16 -8.52 -0.14
CA ILE A 30 -19.98 -9.59 0.47
C ILE A 30 -21.19 -9.90 -0.41
N ILE A 31 -21.92 -8.89 -0.88
CA ILE A 31 -23.06 -9.10 -1.78
C ILE A 31 -22.59 -9.74 -3.08
N ALA A 32 -21.47 -9.30 -3.65
CA ALA A 32 -20.87 -9.88 -4.84
C ALA A 32 -20.51 -11.37 -4.63
N ALA A 33 -20.01 -11.74 -3.43
CA ALA A 33 -19.73 -13.14 -3.10
C ALA A 33 -21.00 -13.99 -3.12
N PHE A 34 -22.11 -13.51 -2.55
CA PHE A 34 -23.40 -14.22 -2.64
C PHE A 34 -23.90 -14.31 -4.08
N LEU A 35 -23.89 -13.21 -4.82
CA LEU A 35 -24.34 -13.19 -6.22
C LEU A 35 -23.50 -14.14 -7.09
N ALA A 36 -22.18 -14.15 -6.93
CA ALA A 36 -21.29 -15.08 -7.61
C ALA A 36 -21.62 -16.53 -7.23
N ALA A 37 -21.77 -16.84 -5.94
CA ALA A 37 -22.07 -18.18 -5.46
C ALA A 37 -23.36 -18.75 -6.09
N PHE A 38 -24.43 -17.96 -6.10
CA PHE A 38 -25.69 -18.36 -6.74
C PHE A 38 -25.57 -18.48 -8.26
N ALA A 39 -24.95 -17.49 -8.91
CA ALA A 39 -24.82 -17.46 -10.37
C ALA A 39 -23.96 -18.61 -10.92
N TYR A 40 -22.96 -19.05 -10.15
CA TYR A 40 -22.11 -20.20 -10.49
C TYR A 40 -22.71 -21.54 -10.02
N GLY A 41 -23.86 -21.55 -9.34
CA GLY A 41 -24.58 -22.76 -8.93
C GLY A 41 -23.95 -23.48 -7.73
N LEU A 42 -23.31 -22.79 -6.78
CA LEU A 42 -22.89 -23.39 -5.53
C LEU A 42 -24.11 -23.90 -4.75
N PRO A 43 -24.02 -25.06 -4.05
CA PRO A 43 -25.08 -25.54 -3.19
C PRO A 43 -25.43 -24.53 -2.10
N ALA A 44 -26.73 -24.20 -1.98
CA ALA A 44 -27.19 -23.12 -1.09
C ALA A 44 -26.79 -23.32 0.38
N ASP A 45 -26.72 -24.57 0.84
CA ASP A 45 -26.30 -24.97 2.19
C ASP A 45 -24.78 -24.71 2.46
N SER A 46 -23.96 -24.62 1.40
CA SER A 46 -22.52 -24.41 1.49
C SER A 46 -22.13 -22.93 1.36
N ILE A 47 -22.96 -22.07 0.76
CA ILE A 47 -22.62 -20.69 0.42
C ILE A 47 -22.17 -19.90 1.65
N ALA A 48 -23.00 -19.85 2.69
CA ALA A 48 -22.70 -19.08 3.89
C ALA A 48 -21.43 -19.58 4.60
N LYS A 49 -21.21 -20.90 4.61
CA LYS A 49 -20.00 -21.51 5.19
C LYS A 49 -18.76 -21.15 4.39
N THR A 50 -18.81 -21.19 3.07
CA THR A 50 -17.70 -20.81 2.18
C THR A 50 -17.32 -19.34 2.37
N ILE A 51 -18.31 -18.44 2.41
CA ILE A 51 -18.11 -17.01 2.66
C ILE A 51 -17.47 -16.78 4.03
N ALA A 52 -18.03 -17.38 5.10
CA ALA A 52 -17.52 -17.22 6.45
C ALA A 52 -16.08 -17.78 6.61
N SER A 53 -15.81 -18.94 6.01
CA SER A 53 -14.48 -19.55 6.04
C SER A 53 -13.45 -18.72 5.26
N GLY A 54 -13.82 -18.15 4.10
CA GLY A 54 -12.95 -17.27 3.34
C GLY A 54 -12.65 -15.97 4.08
N PHE A 55 -13.68 -15.36 4.69
CA PHE A 55 -13.54 -14.17 5.52
C PHE A 55 -12.61 -14.41 6.73
N GLY A 56 -12.89 -15.43 7.51
CA GLY A 56 -12.10 -15.75 8.71
C GLY A 56 -10.70 -16.26 8.38
N GLY A 57 -10.55 -17.02 7.30
CA GLY A 57 -9.29 -17.58 6.87
C GLY A 57 -8.24 -16.48 6.60
N ILE A 58 -8.56 -15.52 5.73
CA ILE A 58 -7.59 -14.43 5.42
C ILE A 58 -7.27 -13.57 6.64
N LEU A 59 -8.27 -13.26 7.47
CA LEU A 59 -8.04 -12.48 8.70
C LEU A 59 -7.18 -13.25 9.73
N GLY A 60 -7.32 -14.57 9.79
CA GLY A 60 -6.49 -15.42 10.64
C GLY A 60 -5.01 -15.34 10.28
N TYR A 61 -4.67 -15.19 8.99
CA TYR A 61 -3.28 -15.08 8.54
C TYR A 61 -2.69 -13.69 8.71
N ILE A 62 -3.41 -12.65 8.27
CA ILE A 62 -2.81 -11.30 8.15
C ILE A 62 -3.47 -10.23 9.02
N GLY A 63 -4.62 -10.53 9.67
CA GLY A 63 -5.36 -9.52 10.42
C GLY A 63 -4.54 -8.87 11.54
N LEU A 64 -3.83 -9.69 12.33
CA LEU A 64 -2.96 -9.17 13.40
C LEU A 64 -1.79 -8.36 12.85
N VAL A 65 -1.23 -8.75 11.71
CA VAL A 65 -0.13 -8.02 11.05
C VAL A 65 -0.59 -6.63 10.63
N ILE A 66 -1.80 -6.52 10.04
CA ILE A 66 -2.41 -5.24 9.67
C ILE A 66 -2.62 -4.36 10.91
N VAL A 67 -3.20 -4.90 11.98
CA VAL A 67 -3.47 -4.13 13.22
C VAL A 67 -2.18 -3.61 13.83
N LEU A 68 -1.17 -4.48 14.02
CA LEU A 68 0.11 -4.08 14.62
C LEU A 68 0.84 -3.05 13.77
N GLY A 69 0.89 -3.25 12.45
CA GLY A 69 1.49 -2.28 11.52
C GLY A 69 0.81 -0.92 11.60
N THR A 70 -0.52 -0.89 11.68
CA THR A 70 -1.29 0.36 11.79
C THR A 70 -1.07 1.05 13.13
N ILE A 71 -1.02 0.32 14.25
CA ILE A 71 -0.72 0.89 15.58
C ILE A 71 0.68 1.49 15.59
N ILE A 72 1.68 0.80 15.06
CA ILE A 72 3.06 1.32 14.92
C ILE A 72 3.04 2.62 14.11
N GLY A 73 2.34 2.63 12.96
CA GLY A 73 2.19 3.81 12.11
C GLY A 73 1.61 5.01 12.86
N VAL A 74 0.54 4.81 13.62
CA VAL A 74 -0.09 5.86 14.44
C VAL A 74 0.88 6.39 15.51
N ILE A 75 1.61 5.52 16.20
CA ILE A 75 2.59 5.95 17.21
C ILE A 75 3.69 6.80 16.55
N LEU A 76 4.22 6.38 15.41
CA LEU A 76 5.25 7.11 14.67
C LEU A 76 4.75 8.47 14.17
N GLU A 77 3.52 8.54 13.70
CA GLU A 77 2.87 9.79 13.30
C GLU A 77 2.75 10.74 14.50
N LYS A 78 2.15 10.30 15.59
CA LYS A 78 1.83 11.13 16.76
C LYS A 78 3.05 11.51 17.60
N SER A 79 4.13 10.72 17.57
CA SER A 79 5.37 11.00 18.29
C SER A 79 6.27 12.06 17.62
N GLY A 80 6.01 12.40 16.35
CA GLY A 80 6.88 13.24 15.54
C GLY A 80 8.07 12.47 14.94
N ALA A 81 8.05 11.14 14.95
CA ALA A 81 9.10 10.33 14.34
C ALA A 81 9.21 10.58 12.82
N ALA A 82 8.09 10.78 12.12
CA ALA A 82 8.08 11.14 10.70
C ALA A 82 8.85 12.44 10.41
N ILE A 83 8.77 13.42 11.32
CA ILE A 83 9.54 14.67 11.25
C ILE A 83 11.04 14.39 11.40
N THR A 84 11.40 13.57 12.37
CA THR A 84 12.82 13.19 12.59
C THR A 84 13.40 12.42 11.40
N MET A 85 12.61 11.53 10.79
CA MET A 85 13.04 10.82 9.58
C MET A 85 13.31 11.80 8.44
N ALA A 86 12.40 12.74 8.19
CA ALA A 86 12.55 13.75 7.16
C ALA A 86 13.80 14.65 7.39
N ASP A 87 13.98 15.13 8.63
CA ASP A 87 15.18 15.92 8.99
C ASP A 87 16.47 15.13 8.79
N THR A 88 16.46 13.83 9.11
CA THR A 88 17.63 12.96 8.94
C THR A 88 17.98 12.80 7.46
N VAL A 89 16.98 12.59 6.61
CA VAL A 89 17.18 12.49 5.16
C VAL A 89 17.75 13.79 4.60
N ILE A 90 17.24 14.96 5.02
CA ILE A 90 17.77 16.27 4.60
C ILE A 90 19.23 16.44 5.02
N LYS A 91 19.58 16.04 6.24
CA LYS A 91 20.97 16.12 6.73
C LYS A 91 21.94 15.26 5.91
N VAL A 92 21.48 14.10 5.42
CA VAL A 92 22.30 13.14 4.66
C VAL A 92 22.41 13.55 3.19
N LEU A 93 21.30 13.88 2.54
CA LEU A 93 21.24 14.16 1.10
C LEU A 93 21.52 15.62 0.77
N GLY A 94 21.34 16.51 1.75
CA GLY A 94 21.44 17.95 1.54
C GLY A 94 20.26 18.52 0.75
N GLU A 95 20.45 19.74 0.24
CA GLU A 95 19.40 20.53 -0.43
C GLU A 95 19.69 20.76 -1.92
N ARG A 96 20.76 20.13 -2.44
CA ARG A 96 21.21 20.33 -3.82
C ARG A 96 20.18 19.86 -4.86
N PHE A 97 19.42 18.80 -4.53
CA PHE A 97 18.41 18.21 -5.40
C PHE A 97 17.06 18.16 -4.67
N PRO A 98 16.32 19.29 -4.58
CA PRO A 98 15.15 19.41 -3.71
C PRO A 98 14.05 18.38 -3.97
N THR A 99 13.70 18.15 -5.23
CA THR A 99 12.67 17.18 -5.63
C THR A 99 13.09 15.75 -5.30
N LEU A 100 14.37 15.39 -5.50
CA LEU A 100 14.91 14.09 -5.12
C LEU A 100 14.86 13.90 -3.61
N THR A 101 15.28 14.90 -2.85
CA THR A 101 15.24 14.87 -1.38
C THR A 101 13.81 14.69 -0.89
N MET A 102 12.83 15.43 -1.45
CA MET A 102 11.42 15.28 -1.09
C MET A 102 10.85 13.92 -1.47
N SER A 103 11.20 13.39 -2.65
CA SER A 103 10.78 12.04 -3.07
C SER A 103 11.33 10.96 -2.14
N ILE A 104 12.59 11.03 -1.74
CA ILE A 104 13.22 10.09 -0.80
C ILE A 104 12.60 10.21 0.61
N ILE A 105 12.32 11.43 1.07
CA ILE A 105 11.60 11.64 2.33
C ILE A 105 10.24 10.94 2.28
N GLY A 106 9.46 11.18 1.23
CA GLY A 106 8.17 10.52 1.02
C GLY A 106 8.29 9.00 0.99
N TYR A 107 9.24 8.50 0.22
CA TYR A 107 9.53 7.07 0.09
C TYR A 107 9.81 6.39 1.44
N ILE A 108 10.64 6.99 2.28
CA ILE A 108 11.01 6.43 3.58
C ILE A 108 9.86 6.56 4.58
N VAL A 109 9.23 7.74 4.65
CA VAL A 109 8.20 8.02 5.65
C VAL A 109 6.94 7.19 5.41
N SER A 110 6.58 6.89 4.16
CA SER A 110 5.36 6.14 3.87
C SER A 110 5.49 4.61 4.02
N VAL A 111 6.66 4.11 4.37
CA VAL A 111 6.76 2.69 4.75
C VAL A 111 5.86 2.35 5.94
N PRO A 112 5.84 3.14 7.04
CA PRO A 112 4.95 2.91 8.18
C PRO A 112 3.72 3.83 8.21
N VAL A 113 3.78 5.00 7.54
CA VAL A 113 2.76 6.05 7.64
C VAL A 113 1.91 6.06 6.37
N PHE A 114 0.61 6.19 6.51
CA PHE A 114 -0.28 6.35 5.36
C PHE A 114 0.11 7.57 4.53
N CYS A 115 0.05 7.46 3.21
CA CYS A 115 0.46 8.52 2.30
C CYS A 115 -0.28 9.84 2.55
N ASP A 116 -1.58 9.80 2.86
CA ASP A 116 -2.39 10.96 3.20
C ASP A 116 -1.83 11.69 4.43
N SER A 117 -1.68 10.99 5.56
CA SER A 117 -1.12 11.54 6.80
C SER A 117 0.32 12.02 6.61
N GLY A 118 1.14 11.23 5.92
CA GLY A 118 2.53 11.59 5.62
C GLY A 118 2.63 12.90 4.83
N PHE A 119 1.74 13.09 3.85
CA PHE A 119 1.72 14.33 3.06
C PHE A 119 1.31 15.54 3.91
N VAL A 120 0.27 15.41 4.73
CA VAL A 120 -0.20 16.49 5.62
C VAL A 120 0.91 16.92 6.60
N ILE A 121 1.55 15.96 7.28
CA ILE A 121 2.63 16.22 8.24
C ILE A 121 3.82 16.92 7.56
N LEU A 122 4.19 16.44 6.38
CA LEU A 122 5.38 16.93 5.67
C LEU A 122 5.11 18.17 4.81
N ASN A 123 3.86 18.61 4.70
CA ASN A 123 3.51 19.78 3.91
C ASN A 123 4.22 21.05 4.37
N SER A 124 4.31 21.31 5.68
CA SER A 124 5.02 22.47 6.23
C SER A 124 6.51 22.43 5.93
N LEU A 125 7.13 21.25 5.99
CA LEU A 125 8.52 21.05 5.58
C LEU A 125 8.70 21.37 4.09
N LYS A 126 7.85 20.81 3.25
CA LYS A 126 7.85 21.02 1.79
C LYS A 126 7.74 22.51 1.46
N GLU A 127 6.80 23.24 2.06
CA GLU A 127 6.63 24.68 1.85
C GLU A 127 7.84 25.48 2.32
N SER A 128 8.40 25.15 3.50
CA SER A 128 9.61 25.80 4.03
C SER A 128 10.82 25.60 3.10
N LEU A 129 11.02 24.38 2.60
CA LEU A 129 12.13 24.09 1.67
C LEU A 129 11.91 24.75 0.31
N ALA A 130 10.68 24.73 -0.22
CA ALA A 130 10.36 25.39 -1.49
C ALA A 130 10.68 26.89 -1.46
N LYS A 131 10.26 27.57 -0.39
CA LYS A 131 10.57 29.01 -0.16
C LYS A 131 12.08 29.25 -0.03
N ARG A 132 12.79 28.47 0.79
CA ARG A 132 14.22 28.65 1.06
C ARG A 132 15.07 28.39 -0.17
N LEU A 133 14.73 27.37 -0.95
CA LEU A 133 15.49 26.96 -2.13
C LEU A 133 15.01 27.65 -3.41
N LYS A 134 13.98 28.51 -3.32
CA LYS A 134 13.35 29.19 -4.46
C LYS A 134 12.94 28.19 -5.56
N THR A 135 12.39 27.07 -5.14
CA THR A 135 11.90 25.98 -6.02
C THR A 135 10.38 25.96 -5.99
N SER A 136 9.76 25.56 -7.09
CA SER A 136 8.31 25.42 -7.17
C SER A 136 7.72 24.51 -6.08
N SER A 137 6.76 25.04 -5.32
CA SER A 137 5.98 24.25 -4.36
C SER A 137 5.20 23.12 -5.03
N VAL A 138 4.74 23.30 -6.27
CA VAL A 138 4.06 22.26 -7.06
C VAL A 138 5.00 21.09 -7.35
N ALA A 139 6.21 21.36 -7.83
CA ALA A 139 7.21 20.30 -8.09
C ALA A 139 7.56 19.54 -6.82
N MET A 140 7.77 20.25 -5.71
CA MET A 140 8.07 19.65 -4.40
C MET A 140 6.91 18.79 -3.89
N SER A 141 5.67 19.24 -4.10
CA SER A 141 4.46 18.50 -3.74
C SER A 141 4.32 17.18 -4.50
N VAL A 142 4.49 17.24 -5.81
CA VAL A 142 4.40 16.04 -6.66
C VAL A 142 5.53 15.05 -6.32
N ALA A 143 6.74 15.55 -6.08
CA ALA A 143 7.88 14.71 -5.69
C ALA A 143 7.64 14.01 -4.34
N LEU A 144 7.14 14.76 -3.34
CA LEU A 144 6.74 14.19 -2.04
C LEU A 144 5.63 13.16 -2.20
N ALA A 145 4.57 13.53 -2.91
CA ALA A 145 3.39 12.68 -3.10
C ALA A 145 3.75 11.37 -3.80
N THR A 146 4.56 11.42 -4.85
CA THR A 146 4.99 10.23 -5.59
C THR A 146 5.92 9.33 -4.77
N GLY A 147 6.79 9.90 -3.95
CA GLY A 147 7.59 9.15 -3.00
C GLY A 147 6.74 8.40 -1.98
N LEU A 148 5.81 9.11 -1.32
CA LEU A 148 4.87 8.52 -0.36
C LEU A 148 4.02 7.41 -1.00
N TYR A 149 3.47 7.65 -2.18
CA TYR A 149 2.54 6.74 -2.83
C TYR A 149 3.22 5.47 -3.33
N ALA A 150 4.49 5.54 -3.74
CA ALA A 150 5.25 4.38 -4.18
C ALA A 150 5.38 3.32 -3.08
N THR A 151 5.87 3.67 -1.91
CA THR A 151 6.01 2.71 -0.81
C THR A 151 4.67 2.30 -0.22
N HIS A 152 3.69 3.20 -0.19
CA HIS A 152 2.34 2.87 0.25
C HIS A 152 1.69 1.73 -0.55
N THR A 153 1.94 1.65 -1.85
CA THR A 153 1.30 0.66 -2.72
C THR A 153 2.09 -0.62 -2.92
N PHE A 154 3.40 -0.63 -2.65
CA PHE A 154 4.26 -1.79 -2.92
C PHE A 154 4.87 -2.43 -1.68
N VAL A 155 5.04 -1.69 -0.59
CA VAL A 155 5.91 -2.14 0.49
C VAL A 155 5.12 -2.46 1.77
N PRO A 156 5.10 -3.74 2.22
CA PRO A 156 4.70 -4.03 3.59
C PRO A 156 5.60 -3.27 4.60
N PRO A 157 5.10 -2.86 5.77
CA PRO A 157 3.85 -3.29 6.41
C PRO A 157 2.61 -2.45 6.08
N THR A 158 2.58 -1.69 4.98
CA THR A 158 1.34 -1.04 4.58
C THR A 158 0.23 -2.06 4.30
N PRO A 159 -1.02 -1.77 4.72
CA PRO A 159 -2.09 -2.78 4.75
C PRO A 159 -2.48 -3.34 3.38
N GLY A 160 -2.43 -2.50 2.33
CA GLY A 160 -2.78 -2.93 0.97
C GLY A 160 -1.87 -4.06 0.45
N PRO A 161 -0.55 -3.86 0.39
CA PRO A 161 0.41 -4.90 0.00
C PRO A 161 0.36 -6.15 0.87
N ILE A 162 0.18 -6.01 2.20
CA ILE A 162 0.03 -7.17 3.10
C ILE A 162 -1.22 -7.99 2.73
N ALA A 163 -2.35 -7.32 2.53
CA ALA A 163 -3.59 -7.99 2.17
C ALA A 163 -3.49 -8.68 0.81
N ALA A 164 -2.86 -8.02 -0.18
CA ALA A 164 -2.61 -8.63 -1.48
C ALA A 164 -1.70 -9.85 -1.38
N ALA A 165 -0.61 -9.76 -0.62
CA ALA A 165 0.29 -10.89 -0.38
C ALA A 165 -0.43 -12.06 0.32
N GLY A 166 -1.26 -11.79 1.33
CA GLY A 166 -2.06 -12.81 2.00
C GLY A 166 -3.06 -13.50 1.07
N ASN A 167 -3.82 -12.74 0.26
CA ASN A 167 -4.74 -13.32 -0.72
C ASN A 167 -4.04 -14.24 -1.74
N LEU A 168 -2.78 -13.94 -2.07
CA LEU A 168 -1.97 -14.72 -3.02
C LEU A 168 -1.12 -15.81 -2.34
N GLY A 169 -1.27 -16.04 -1.03
CA GLY A 169 -0.59 -17.11 -0.29
C GLY A 169 0.90 -16.86 -0.06
N LEU A 170 1.28 -15.58 0.16
CA LEU A 170 2.66 -15.14 0.43
C LEU A 170 2.89 -14.73 1.90
N GLU A 171 1.97 -15.05 2.79
CA GLU A 171 2.02 -14.69 4.21
C GLU A 171 3.26 -15.24 4.92
N SER A 172 3.77 -16.39 4.48
CA SER A 172 5.00 -16.99 5.02
C SER A 172 6.29 -16.39 4.44
N ASN A 173 6.19 -15.59 3.36
CA ASN A 173 7.35 -15.06 2.62
C ASN A 173 7.23 -13.55 2.32
N LEU A 174 6.69 -12.80 3.28
CA LEU A 174 6.57 -11.33 3.17
C LEU A 174 7.92 -10.62 2.97
N GLY A 175 9.03 -11.22 3.40
CA GLY A 175 10.36 -10.66 3.16
C GLY A 175 10.70 -10.55 1.67
N LEU A 176 10.30 -11.53 0.87
CA LEU A 176 10.48 -11.48 -0.58
C LEU A 176 9.60 -10.38 -1.21
N VAL A 177 8.35 -10.26 -0.74
CA VAL A 177 7.44 -9.17 -1.16
C VAL A 177 8.03 -7.80 -0.80
N ILE A 178 8.59 -7.64 0.41
CA ILE A 178 9.26 -6.41 0.84
C ILE A 178 10.47 -6.11 -0.06
N GLY A 179 11.34 -7.08 -0.28
CA GLY A 179 12.57 -6.89 -1.07
C GLY A 179 12.28 -6.44 -2.50
N VAL A 180 11.39 -7.15 -3.20
CA VAL A 180 10.97 -6.78 -4.55
C VAL A 180 10.16 -5.48 -4.55
N GLY A 181 9.29 -5.30 -3.55
CA GLY A 181 8.46 -4.10 -3.39
C GLY A 181 9.28 -2.83 -3.19
N VAL A 182 10.31 -2.86 -2.35
CA VAL A 182 11.27 -1.75 -2.16
C VAL A 182 11.92 -1.38 -3.49
N PHE A 183 12.37 -2.35 -4.27
CA PHE A 183 13.01 -2.10 -5.56
C PHE A 183 12.02 -1.49 -6.59
N VAL A 184 10.83 -2.08 -6.75
CA VAL A 184 9.79 -1.58 -7.68
C VAL A 184 9.33 -0.19 -7.26
N ALA A 185 9.10 0.03 -5.96
CA ALA A 185 8.73 1.33 -5.40
C ALA A 185 9.79 2.40 -5.66
N ALA A 186 11.09 2.06 -5.56
CA ALA A 186 12.17 3.01 -5.82
C ALA A 186 12.16 3.50 -7.28
N VAL A 187 11.95 2.59 -8.24
CA VAL A 187 11.85 2.93 -9.66
C VAL A 187 10.58 3.77 -9.93
N ALA A 188 9.45 3.40 -9.33
CA ALA A 188 8.22 4.17 -9.43
C ALA A 188 8.38 5.59 -8.84
N ALA A 189 8.98 5.72 -7.65
CA ALA A 189 9.25 7.00 -7.01
C ALA A 189 10.18 7.89 -7.87
N LEU A 190 11.23 7.30 -8.45
CA LEU A 190 12.13 7.98 -9.37
C LEU A 190 11.39 8.49 -10.61
N ALA A 191 10.54 7.68 -11.22
CA ALA A 191 9.73 8.08 -12.37
C ALA A 191 8.78 9.24 -12.01
N GLY A 192 8.12 9.19 -10.85
CA GLY A 192 7.28 10.26 -10.35
C GLY A 192 8.06 11.56 -10.07
N MET A 193 9.24 11.45 -9.48
CA MET A 193 10.15 12.58 -9.23
C MET A 193 10.62 13.23 -10.56
N LEU A 194 10.97 12.42 -11.56
CA LEU A 194 11.33 12.93 -12.88
C LEU A 194 10.16 13.65 -13.56
N TRP A 195 8.93 13.17 -13.37
CA TRP A 195 7.74 13.88 -13.80
C TRP A 195 7.55 15.20 -13.06
N ALA A 196 7.75 15.21 -11.73
CA ALA A 196 7.65 16.39 -10.89
C ALA A 196 8.59 17.52 -11.35
N ASN A 197 9.78 17.20 -11.86
CA ASN A 197 10.73 18.17 -12.37
C ASN A 197 10.23 19.02 -13.55
N ARG A 198 9.17 18.58 -14.24
CA ARG A 198 8.52 19.38 -15.30
C ARG A 198 7.77 20.59 -14.74
N PHE A 199 7.50 20.61 -13.46
CA PHE A 199 6.75 21.66 -12.76
C PHE A 199 7.65 22.62 -11.96
N GLN A 200 8.97 22.63 -12.16
CA GLN A 200 9.93 23.44 -11.40
C GLN A 200 9.68 24.95 -11.51
N HIS A 201 8.97 25.40 -12.54
CA HIS A 201 8.64 26.81 -12.78
C HIS A 201 7.15 27.09 -12.72
N VAL A 202 6.36 26.13 -12.22
CA VAL A 202 4.89 26.26 -12.11
C VAL A 202 4.55 26.67 -10.68
N GLU A 203 3.88 27.81 -10.54
CA GLU A 203 3.36 28.27 -9.26
C GLU A 203 1.97 27.68 -8.97
N PRO A 204 1.61 27.53 -7.69
CA PRO A 204 0.26 27.14 -7.32
C PRO A 204 -0.79 28.12 -7.87
N ASP A 205 -1.86 27.61 -8.49
CA ASP A 205 -2.92 28.38 -9.15
C ASP A 205 -4.29 28.21 -8.47
N GLY A 206 -4.35 27.53 -7.32
CA GLY A 206 -5.57 27.35 -6.53
C GLY A 206 -5.85 28.52 -5.59
N ILE A 207 -7.10 28.62 -5.15
CA ILE A 207 -7.52 29.58 -4.11
C ILE A 207 -6.81 29.18 -2.80
N GLU A 208 -6.40 30.18 -2.00
CA GLU A 208 -5.82 29.93 -0.68
C GLU A 208 -6.72 28.98 0.10
N ALA A 209 -6.15 27.81 0.43
CA ALA A 209 -6.84 26.87 1.33
C ALA A 209 -7.13 27.59 2.65
N ALA A 210 -8.30 27.30 3.22
CA ALA A 210 -8.84 27.94 4.41
C ALA A 210 -7.77 28.36 5.41
N GLU A 211 -7.85 29.61 5.86
CA GLU A 211 -7.01 30.20 6.89
C GLU A 211 -6.77 29.20 8.03
N GLY A 212 -5.53 28.79 8.24
CA GLY A 212 -5.14 27.89 9.33
C GLY A 212 -4.07 26.83 9.01
N ILE A 213 -3.68 26.62 7.74
CA ILE A 213 -2.75 25.54 7.35
C ILE A 213 -1.31 26.04 7.16
N GLN A 214 -1.02 27.33 7.36
CA GLN A 214 0.35 27.81 7.37
C GLN A 214 1.01 27.52 8.74
N HIS A 215 1.34 26.26 8.99
CA HIS A 215 2.27 25.97 10.06
C HIS A 215 3.70 26.18 9.55
N ASP A 216 4.38 27.16 10.13
CA ASP A 216 5.83 27.24 10.02
C ASP A 216 6.41 25.89 10.47
N TRP A 217 7.37 25.35 9.71
CA TRP A 217 8.04 24.08 10.02
C TRP A 217 8.61 24.07 11.45
N GLN A 218 9.14 25.19 11.92
CA GLN A 218 9.64 25.32 13.28
C GLN A 218 8.52 25.29 14.32
N ALA A 219 7.38 25.93 14.04
CA ALA A 219 6.21 25.88 14.90
C ALA A 219 5.63 24.45 14.96
N LEU A 220 5.57 23.74 13.84
CA LEU A 220 5.16 22.35 13.81
C LEU A 220 6.11 21.46 14.64
N LYS A 221 7.43 21.62 14.49
CA LYS A 221 8.40 20.91 15.33
C LYS A 221 8.21 21.20 16.81
N ALA A 222 8.01 22.45 17.16
CA ALA A 222 7.79 22.89 18.54
C ALA A 222 6.51 22.29 19.14
N SER A 223 5.44 22.10 18.35
CA SER A 223 4.17 21.51 18.80
C SER A 223 4.34 20.05 19.23
N TYR A 224 5.32 19.32 18.67
CA TYR A 224 5.65 17.94 19.07
C TYR A 224 6.57 17.89 20.31
N GLY A 225 7.07 19.03 20.81
CA GLY A 225 8.03 19.07 21.92
C GLY A 225 9.35 18.36 21.56
N LYS A 226 9.90 17.57 22.49
CA LYS A 226 11.15 16.84 22.24
C LYS A 226 10.93 15.75 21.19
N LEU A 227 11.55 15.92 20.03
CA LEU A 227 11.52 14.90 18.97
C LEU A 227 12.39 13.70 19.32
N PRO A 228 12.03 12.48 18.85
CA PRO A 228 12.85 11.30 19.03
C PRO A 228 14.17 11.43 18.25
N THR A 229 15.20 10.69 18.67
CA THR A 229 16.45 10.57 17.90
C THR A 229 16.21 9.80 16.60
N ALA A 230 17.12 9.92 15.62
CA ALA A 230 17.00 9.19 14.36
C ALA A 230 16.87 7.66 14.60
N SER A 231 17.71 7.08 15.46
CA SER A 231 17.64 5.65 15.77
C SER A 231 16.30 5.24 16.38
N GLN A 232 15.74 6.07 17.27
CA GLN A 232 14.43 5.81 17.86
C GLN A 232 13.29 5.92 16.83
N ALA A 233 13.38 6.86 15.90
CA ALA A 233 12.37 7.06 14.85
C ALA A 233 12.38 5.91 13.83
N PHE A 234 13.55 5.45 13.43
CA PHE A 234 13.70 4.42 12.41
C PHE A 234 13.56 2.98 12.93
N ALA A 235 13.96 2.70 14.18
CA ALA A 235 14.01 1.34 14.72
C ALA A 235 12.67 0.59 14.67
N PRO A 236 11.50 1.19 15.01
CA PRO A 236 10.21 0.48 14.96
C PRO A 236 9.82 -0.03 13.58
N ILE A 237 10.45 0.48 12.52
CA ILE A 237 10.19 0.12 11.13
C ILE A 237 11.27 -0.84 10.61
N PHE A 238 12.53 -0.39 10.69
CA PHE A 238 13.62 -1.12 10.05
C PHE A 238 13.94 -2.43 10.76
N VAL A 239 13.78 -2.49 12.10
CA VAL A 239 14.03 -3.74 12.82
C VAL A 239 13.05 -4.85 12.40
N PRO A 240 11.72 -4.65 12.39
CA PRO A 240 10.80 -5.67 11.86
C PRO A 240 11.09 -6.06 10.41
N ILE A 241 11.33 -5.09 9.54
CA ILE A 241 11.63 -5.36 8.12
C ILE A 241 12.88 -6.24 8.00
N LEU A 242 13.96 -5.89 8.68
CA LEU A 242 15.19 -6.69 8.66
C LEU A 242 14.98 -8.11 9.21
N LEU A 243 14.23 -8.24 10.32
CA LEU A 243 13.91 -9.55 10.88
C LEU A 243 13.11 -10.41 9.89
N ILE A 244 12.09 -9.84 9.24
CA ILE A 244 11.29 -10.54 8.23
C ILE A 244 12.18 -10.94 7.04
N CYS A 245 13.04 -10.06 6.56
CA CYS A 245 13.96 -10.35 5.47
C CYS A 245 14.96 -11.48 5.84
N PHE A 246 15.57 -11.41 7.03
CA PHE A 246 16.47 -12.47 7.50
C PHE A 246 15.75 -13.82 7.70
N GLY A 247 14.51 -13.81 8.21
CA GLY A 247 13.68 -14.99 8.32
C GLY A 247 13.35 -15.61 6.95
N SER A 248 13.08 -14.77 5.94
CA SER A 248 12.85 -15.23 4.57
C SER A 248 14.13 -15.80 3.93
N ILE A 249 15.28 -15.14 4.14
CA ILE A 249 16.58 -15.63 3.67
C ILE A 249 16.91 -16.98 4.33
N ALA A 250 16.67 -17.13 5.64
CA ALA A 250 16.92 -18.37 6.34
C ALA A 250 16.14 -19.56 5.75
N LYS A 251 14.89 -19.32 5.34
CA LYS A 251 14.00 -20.32 4.71
C LYS A 251 14.25 -20.57 3.23
N PHE A 252 15.23 -19.91 2.62
CA PHE A 252 15.51 -20.11 1.20
C PHE A 252 15.85 -21.59 0.91
N PRO A 253 15.44 -22.17 -0.24
CA PRO A 253 15.66 -23.60 -0.54
C PRO A 253 17.12 -24.07 -0.43
N SER A 254 18.08 -23.16 -0.64
CA SER A 254 19.51 -23.45 -0.47
C SER A 254 19.98 -23.51 0.99
N LEU A 255 19.11 -23.20 1.96
CA LEU A 255 19.42 -23.10 3.40
C LEU A 255 20.78 -22.42 3.67
N PRO A 256 20.95 -21.15 3.25
CA PRO A 256 22.26 -20.49 3.26
C PRO A 256 22.89 -20.36 4.65
N LEU A 257 22.08 -20.51 5.72
CA LEU A 257 22.53 -20.44 7.12
C LEU A 257 22.60 -21.82 7.79
N GLY A 258 22.36 -22.90 7.02
CA GLY A 258 22.26 -24.27 7.54
C GLY A 258 21.02 -24.46 8.44
N GLU A 259 20.93 -25.65 9.05
CA GLU A 259 19.93 -25.99 10.06
C GLU A 259 20.50 -25.79 11.47
N GLY A 260 19.65 -25.54 12.48
CA GLY A 260 20.04 -25.44 13.87
C GLY A 260 19.58 -24.14 14.55
N PHE A 261 20.13 -23.83 15.74
CA PHE A 261 19.66 -22.76 16.61
C PHE A 261 19.55 -21.40 15.90
N VAL A 262 20.50 -21.01 15.05
CA VAL A 262 20.48 -19.72 14.32
C VAL A 262 19.31 -19.70 13.33
N PHE A 263 19.08 -20.79 12.62
CA PHE A 263 17.94 -20.95 11.72
C PHE A 263 16.63 -20.83 12.48
N ASP A 264 16.48 -21.54 13.60
CA ASP A 264 15.27 -21.54 14.43
C ASP A 264 14.96 -20.13 14.97
N VAL A 265 15.99 -19.44 15.49
CA VAL A 265 15.84 -18.08 16.01
C VAL A 265 15.44 -17.10 14.91
N LEU A 266 16.12 -17.12 13.75
CA LEU A 266 15.82 -16.20 12.66
C LEU A 266 14.46 -16.48 12.04
N THR A 267 14.06 -17.73 11.91
CA THR A 267 12.75 -18.09 11.39
C THR A 267 11.63 -17.71 12.36
N PHE A 268 11.84 -17.80 13.68
CA PHE A 268 10.88 -17.35 14.67
C PHE A 268 10.77 -15.82 14.74
N LEU A 269 11.89 -15.13 14.86
CA LEU A 269 11.92 -13.66 14.94
C LEU A 269 11.47 -13.00 13.61
N GLY A 270 11.73 -13.68 12.49
CA GLY A 270 11.35 -13.23 11.15
C GLY A 270 9.90 -13.55 10.77
N GLN A 271 9.12 -14.21 11.62
CA GLN A 271 7.68 -14.30 11.40
C GLN A 271 7.08 -12.87 11.46
N PRO A 272 6.25 -12.48 10.51
CA PRO A 272 5.71 -11.11 10.44
C PRO A 272 5.06 -10.64 11.74
N LEU A 273 4.30 -11.53 12.40
CA LEU A 273 3.66 -11.23 13.68
C LEU A 273 4.70 -10.95 14.78
N THR A 274 5.69 -11.82 14.94
CA THR A 274 6.75 -11.68 15.96
C THR A 274 7.58 -10.42 15.70
N ALA A 275 7.98 -10.18 14.46
CA ALA A 275 8.75 -9.01 14.08
C ALA A 275 8.00 -7.70 14.37
N LEU A 276 6.69 -7.64 14.05
CA LEU A 276 5.88 -6.44 14.33
C LEU A 276 5.60 -6.25 15.83
N VAL A 277 5.49 -7.32 16.63
CA VAL A 277 5.44 -7.19 18.09
C VAL A 277 6.71 -6.54 18.62
N ILE A 278 7.89 -6.94 18.11
CA ILE A 278 9.17 -6.28 18.45
C ILE A 278 9.14 -4.81 18.02
N GLY A 279 8.66 -4.52 16.80
CA GLY A 279 8.49 -3.15 16.31
C GLY A 279 7.58 -2.31 17.22
N LEU A 280 6.49 -2.89 17.69
CA LEU A 280 5.58 -2.22 18.63
C LEU A 280 6.27 -1.89 19.97
N PHE A 281 7.03 -2.82 20.54
CA PHE A 281 7.83 -2.56 21.74
C PHE A 281 8.84 -1.42 21.54
N LEU A 282 9.43 -1.33 20.37
CA LEU A 282 10.31 -0.22 20.03
C LEU A 282 9.53 1.09 19.87
N ALA A 283 8.34 1.05 19.28
CA ALA A 283 7.47 2.22 19.10
C ALA A 283 6.94 2.77 20.44
N VAL A 284 6.64 1.92 21.42
CA VAL A 284 6.19 2.33 22.77
C VAL A 284 7.21 3.27 23.44
N ARG A 285 8.49 3.15 23.14
CA ARG A 285 9.54 4.06 23.66
C ARG A 285 9.39 5.50 23.16
N LEU A 286 8.59 5.73 22.15
CA LEU A 286 8.31 7.06 21.58
C LEU A 286 7.17 7.80 22.29
N LEU A 287 6.45 7.13 23.19
CA LEU A 287 5.37 7.71 23.98
C LEU A 287 5.94 8.74 24.97
N LYS A 288 5.29 9.89 25.06
CA LYS A 288 5.80 11.08 25.77
C LYS A 288 5.07 11.40 27.06
N SER A 289 3.83 10.92 27.22
CA SER A 289 3.03 11.19 28.41
C SER A 289 3.68 10.61 29.66
N ASP A 290 3.49 11.29 30.80
CA ASP A 290 3.86 10.76 32.11
C ASP A 290 3.05 9.49 32.43
N ASN A 291 1.80 9.40 31.94
CA ASN A 291 0.98 8.18 31.96
C ASN A 291 1.10 7.43 30.62
N LYS A 292 2.19 6.71 30.43
CA LYS A 292 2.47 5.96 29.20
C LYS A 292 1.44 4.87 28.88
N ILE A 293 0.81 4.29 29.91
CA ILE A 293 -0.20 3.24 29.72
C ILE A 293 -1.46 3.82 29.09
N GLU A 294 -1.91 4.97 29.57
CA GLU A 294 -3.07 5.67 29.03
C GLU A 294 -2.82 6.13 27.59
N GLU A 295 -1.69 6.81 27.33
CA GLU A 295 -1.29 7.21 25.98
C GLU A 295 -1.21 6.00 25.04
N PHE A 296 -0.64 4.88 25.49
CA PHE A 296 -0.56 3.66 24.70
C PHE A 296 -1.95 3.11 24.38
N GLY A 297 -2.87 3.09 25.35
CA GLY A 297 -4.26 2.69 25.14
C GLY A 297 -4.96 3.54 24.08
N GLU A 298 -4.74 4.87 24.11
CA GLU A 298 -5.27 5.79 23.08
C GLU A 298 -4.69 5.47 21.69
N ARG A 299 -3.38 5.24 21.56
CA ARG A 299 -2.73 4.91 20.29
C ARG A 299 -3.21 3.57 19.75
N ILE A 300 -3.42 2.58 20.61
CA ILE A 300 -4.04 1.29 20.23
C ILE A 300 -5.44 1.54 19.67
N SER A 301 -6.28 2.30 20.36
CA SER A 301 -7.64 2.59 19.93
C SER A 301 -7.68 3.31 18.59
N GLN A 302 -6.80 4.30 18.39
CA GLN A 302 -6.64 5.00 17.11
C GLN A 302 -6.17 4.05 16.00
N GLY A 303 -5.18 3.19 16.29
CA GLY A 303 -4.67 2.20 15.34
C GLY A 303 -5.72 1.17 14.94
N ILE A 304 -6.50 0.66 15.88
CA ILE A 304 -7.61 -0.27 15.60
C ILE A 304 -8.68 0.42 14.75
N THR A 305 -9.05 1.65 15.08
CA THR A 305 -10.03 2.42 14.30
C THR A 305 -9.57 2.62 12.86
N ALA A 306 -8.28 2.91 12.65
CA ALA A 306 -7.71 3.03 11.31
C ALA A 306 -7.61 1.69 10.57
N ALA A 307 -7.35 0.58 11.28
CA ALA A 307 -7.27 -0.76 10.71
C ALA A 307 -8.64 -1.36 10.38
N ALA A 308 -9.70 -1.01 11.10
CA ALA A 308 -11.01 -1.67 11.01
C ALA A 308 -11.60 -1.70 9.59
N PRO A 309 -11.65 -0.60 8.82
CA PRO A 309 -12.14 -0.65 7.45
C PRO A 309 -11.33 -1.58 6.55
N ILE A 310 -10.01 -1.59 6.74
CA ILE A 310 -9.07 -2.41 5.96
C ILE A 310 -9.31 -3.90 6.26
N LEU A 311 -9.43 -4.26 7.54
CA LEU A 311 -9.73 -5.64 7.96
C LEU A 311 -11.04 -6.14 7.37
N LEU A 312 -12.11 -5.33 7.45
CA LEU A 312 -13.41 -5.70 6.91
C LEU A 312 -13.38 -5.91 5.40
N ILE A 313 -12.72 -5.01 4.65
CA ILE A 313 -12.60 -5.12 3.20
C ILE A 313 -11.74 -6.33 2.83
N THR A 314 -10.63 -6.55 3.54
CA THR A 314 -9.74 -7.70 3.34
C THR A 314 -10.47 -9.02 3.60
N GLY A 315 -11.21 -9.11 4.71
CA GLY A 315 -12.06 -10.27 5.01
C GLY A 315 -13.10 -10.53 3.91
N ALA A 316 -13.78 -9.48 3.45
CA ALA A 316 -14.75 -9.58 2.37
C ALA A 316 -14.11 -10.01 1.03
N GLY A 317 -12.90 -9.53 0.75
CA GLY A 317 -12.08 -9.99 -0.39
C GLY A 317 -11.77 -11.48 -0.30
N GLY A 318 -11.33 -11.95 0.87
CA GLY A 318 -11.09 -13.36 1.13
C GLY A 318 -12.35 -14.23 0.97
N ALA A 319 -13.51 -13.73 1.45
CA ALA A 319 -14.82 -14.38 1.25
C ALA A 319 -15.16 -14.52 -0.23
N PHE A 320 -15.01 -13.43 -0.99
CA PHE A 320 -15.26 -13.43 -2.43
C PHE A 320 -14.29 -14.36 -3.18
N GLY A 321 -12.99 -14.30 -2.86
CA GLY A 321 -11.97 -15.19 -3.43
C GLY A 321 -12.25 -16.68 -3.14
N ALA A 322 -12.70 -17.01 -1.93
CA ALA A 322 -13.09 -18.38 -1.57
C ALA A 322 -14.27 -18.89 -2.39
N VAL A 323 -15.28 -18.05 -2.64
CA VAL A 323 -16.41 -18.38 -3.53
C VAL A 323 -15.91 -18.65 -4.95
N LEU A 324 -15.10 -17.74 -5.53
CA LEU A 324 -14.56 -17.94 -6.89
C LEU A 324 -13.74 -19.22 -7.00
N LYS A 325 -12.95 -19.54 -5.97
CA LYS A 325 -12.11 -20.74 -5.91
C LYS A 325 -12.95 -22.04 -5.83
N ALA A 326 -14.15 -21.97 -5.26
CA ALA A 326 -15.10 -23.09 -5.18
C ALA A 326 -15.91 -23.29 -6.47
N THR A 327 -15.73 -22.47 -7.50
CA THR A 327 -16.45 -22.51 -8.78
C THR A 327 -15.61 -23.13 -9.89
N PRO A 328 -16.23 -23.61 -11.01
CA PRO A 328 -15.49 -24.11 -12.18
C PRO A 328 -14.76 -23.00 -12.97
N LEU A 329 -14.79 -21.76 -12.49
CA LEU A 329 -14.23 -20.59 -13.18
C LEU A 329 -12.73 -20.77 -13.45
N GLY A 330 -11.99 -21.34 -12.49
CA GLY A 330 -10.55 -21.55 -12.60
C GLY A 330 -10.17 -22.40 -13.83
N GLU A 331 -10.80 -23.55 -14.00
CA GLU A 331 -10.55 -24.46 -15.15
C GLU A 331 -10.93 -23.81 -16.49
N TYR A 332 -12.07 -23.12 -16.51
CA TYR A 332 -12.57 -22.47 -17.72
C TYR A 332 -11.66 -21.31 -18.18
N LEU A 333 -11.18 -20.51 -17.24
CA LEU A 333 -10.25 -19.41 -17.57
C LEU A 333 -8.90 -19.92 -18.05
N GLY A 334 -8.45 -21.08 -17.57
CA GLY A 334 -7.21 -21.70 -17.98
C GLY A 334 -7.10 -21.95 -19.48
N THR A 335 -8.20 -22.43 -20.08
CA THR A 335 -8.26 -22.67 -21.52
C THR A 335 -8.43 -21.41 -22.35
N THR A 336 -9.05 -20.37 -21.81
CA THR A 336 -9.42 -19.14 -22.56
C THR A 336 -8.38 -18.05 -22.43
N LEU A 337 -7.78 -17.83 -21.23
CA LEU A 337 -6.82 -16.74 -20.98
C LEU A 337 -5.40 -17.07 -21.44
N SER A 338 -4.98 -18.32 -21.39
CA SER A 338 -3.71 -18.74 -21.98
C SER A 338 -3.65 -18.46 -23.49
N ALA A 339 -4.80 -18.48 -24.16
CA ALA A 339 -4.92 -18.13 -25.58
C ALA A 339 -4.78 -16.60 -25.86
N LEU A 340 -5.03 -15.73 -24.87
CA LEU A 340 -4.99 -14.27 -25.02
C LEU A 340 -3.61 -13.68 -24.72
N GLY A 341 -2.66 -14.42 -24.15
CA GLY A 341 -1.31 -13.96 -23.84
C GLY A 341 -1.23 -12.77 -22.87
N VAL A 342 -2.28 -12.49 -22.09
CA VAL A 342 -2.36 -11.30 -21.22
C VAL A 342 -1.46 -11.44 -19.99
N GLY A 343 -1.20 -12.68 -19.54
CA GLY A 343 -0.24 -13.01 -18.46
C GLY A 343 -0.24 -12.03 -17.28
N ILE A 344 0.93 -11.52 -16.96
CA ILE A 344 1.18 -10.60 -15.82
C ILE A 344 0.48 -9.22 -15.98
N PHE A 345 0.02 -8.84 -17.17
CA PHE A 345 -0.70 -7.57 -17.38
C PHE A 345 -2.14 -7.61 -16.88
N MET A 346 -2.76 -8.78 -16.78
CA MET A 346 -4.14 -8.91 -16.32
C MET A 346 -4.36 -8.36 -14.91
N PRO A 347 -3.56 -8.74 -13.88
CA PRO A 347 -3.65 -8.16 -12.55
C PRO A 347 -3.51 -6.63 -12.55
N PHE A 348 -2.59 -6.08 -13.33
CA PHE A 348 -2.40 -4.64 -13.48
C PHE A 348 -3.66 -3.95 -14.04
N ILE A 349 -4.20 -4.46 -15.14
CA ILE A 349 -5.37 -3.88 -15.83
C ILE A 349 -6.58 -3.86 -14.89
N VAL A 350 -6.85 -4.97 -14.20
CA VAL A 350 -7.98 -5.08 -13.26
C VAL A 350 -7.80 -4.10 -12.10
N ALA A 351 -6.60 -4.02 -11.51
CA ALA A 351 -6.32 -3.09 -10.42
C ALA A 351 -6.45 -1.63 -10.86
N ALA A 352 -5.94 -1.27 -12.05
CA ALA A 352 -6.04 0.08 -12.61
C ALA A 352 -7.50 0.48 -12.90
N ALA A 353 -8.30 -0.45 -13.43
CA ALA A 353 -9.72 -0.22 -13.68
C ALA A 353 -10.49 -0.01 -12.37
N LEU A 354 -10.27 -0.87 -11.36
CA LEU A 354 -10.90 -0.72 -10.04
C LEU A 354 -10.44 0.57 -9.34
N LYS A 355 -9.16 0.90 -9.38
CA LYS A 355 -8.63 2.15 -8.82
C LYS A 355 -9.27 3.36 -9.48
N SER A 356 -9.30 3.41 -10.80
CA SER A 356 -9.92 4.51 -11.55
C SER A 356 -11.42 4.62 -11.28
N ALA A 357 -12.11 3.50 -11.02
CA ALA A 357 -13.54 3.49 -10.77
C ALA A 357 -13.88 3.94 -9.33
N GLN A 358 -13.19 3.43 -8.29
CA GLN A 358 -13.61 3.59 -6.89
C GLN A 358 -12.65 4.46 -6.03
N GLY A 359 -11.46 4.79 -6.50
CA GLY A 359 -10.56 5.79 -5.92
C GLY A 359 -9.55 5.28 -4.89
N SER A 360 -9.78 4.16 -4.19
CA SER A 360 -8.88 3.68 -3.15
C SER A 360 -7.87 2.66 -3.68
N SER A 361 -6.56 2.94 -3.51
CA SER A 361 -5.49 1.97 -3.84
C SER A 361 -5.55 0.71 -2.97
N THR A 362 -5.83 0.86 -1.68
CA THR A 362 -5.96 -0.28 -0.76
C THR A 362 -7.10 -1.21 -1.17
N VAL A 363 -8.27 -0.65 -1.50
CA VAL A 363 -9.41 -1.45 -1.98
C VAL A 363 -9.09 -2.13 -3.32
N ALA A 364 -8.43 -1.42 -4.24
CA ALA A 364 -8.00 -2.01 -5.51
C ALA A 364 -7.03 -3.18 -5.31
N LEU A 365 -6.03 -3.03 -4.41
CA LEU A 365 -5.09 -4.09 -4.05
C LEU A 365 -5.80 -5.33 -3.49
N VAL A 366 -6.66 -5.14 -2.49
CA VAL A 366 -7.39 -6.23 -1.82
C VAL A 366 -8.34 -6.93 -2.79
N THR A 367 -9.15 -6.16 -3.50
CA THR A 367 -10.18 -6.73 -4.39
C THR A 367 -9.53 -7.45 -5.58
N THR A 368 -8.52 -6.84 -6.22
CA THR A 368 -7.85 -7.46 -7.37
C THR A 368 -7.11 -8.72 -6.96
N SER A 369 -6.39 -8.71 -5.84
CA SER A 369 -5.68 -9.91 -5.39
C SER A 369 -6.63 -11.07 -5.09
N ALA A 370 -7.79 -10.80 -4.48
CA ALA A 370 -8.81 -11.80 -4.25
C ALA A 370 -9.41 -12.36 -5.56
N LEU A 371 -9.62 -11.49 -6.57
CA LEU A 371 -10.09 -11.88 -7.90
C LEU A 371 -9.07 -12.74 -8.65
N VAL A 372 -7.79 -12.39 -8.59
CA VAL A 372 -6.71 -13.02 -9.36
C VAL A 372 -6.21 -14.30 -8.70
N ALA A 373 -6.29 -14.43 -7.37
CA ALA A 373 -5.79 -15.58 -6.62
C ALA A 373 -6.21 -16.95 -7.20
N PRO A 374 -7.50 -17.19 -7.54
CA PRO A 374 -7.90 -18.47 -8.12
C PRO A 374 -7.44 -18.69 -9.57
N MET A 375 -6.83 -17.69 -10.20
CA MET A 375 -6.44 -17.69 -11.61
C MET A 375 -4.93 -17.79 -11.81
N LEU A 376 -4.13 -17.82 -10.73
CA LEU A 376 -2.67 -17.75 -10.80
C LEU A 376 -2.06 -18.87 -11.65
N THR A 377 -2.52 -20.12 -11.46
CA THR A 377 -2.02 -21.27 -12.20
C THR A 377 -2.28 -21.13 -13.71
N GLN A 378 -3.46 -20.66 -14.07
CA GLN A 378 -3.85 -20.47 -15.47
C GLN A 378 -3.10 -19.30 -16.14
N LEU A 379 -2.70 -18.31 -15.35
CA LEU A 379 -1.87 -17.20 -15.83
C LEU A 379 -0.38 -17.54 -15.88
N GLY A 380 0.03 -18.73 -15.39
CA GLY A 380 1.44 -19.12 -15.27
C GLY A 380 2.17 -18.33 -14.16
N LEU A 381 1.45 -17.86 -13.14
CA LEU A 381 1.94 -16.99 -12.08
C LEU A 381 1.87 -17.65 -10.69
N ASP A 382 1.71 -18.96 -10.61
CA ASP A 382 1.53 -19.71 -9.36
C ASP A 382 2.84 -20.06 -8.65
N SER A 383 4.00 -19.87 -9.30
CA SER A 383 5.29 -19.93 -8.62
C SER A 383 5.40 -18.86 -7.54
N GLU A 384 6.25 -19.02 -6.54
CA GLU A 384 6.45 -18.04 -5.48
C GLU A 384 6.81 -16.66 -6.04
N MET A 385 7.76 -16.59 -6.97
CA MET A 385 8.14 -15.34 -7.63
C MET A 385 7.00 -14.81 -8.52
N GLY A 386 6.25 -15.67 -9.19
CA GLY A 386 5.08 -15.31 -9.98
C GLY A 386 4.00 -14.60 -9.13
N ARG A 387 3.75 -15.13 -7.92
CA ARG A 387 2.83 -14.49 -6.95
C ARG A 387 3.36 -13.14 -6.47
N VAL A 388 4.66 -13.04 -6.17
CA VAL A 388 5.30 -11.76 -5.78
C VAL A 388 5.17 -10.73 -6.90
N LEU A 389 5.50 -11.09 -8.13
CA LEU A 389 5.34 -10.19 -9.29
C LEU A 389 3.88 -9.83 -9.54
N THR A 390 2.95 -10.74 -9.23
CA THR A 390 1.51 -10.45 -9.28
C THR A 390 1.12 -9.39 -8.26
N VAL A 391 1.62 -9.45 -7.00
CA VAL A 391 1.43 -8.35 -6.01
C VAL A 391 1.95 -7.03 -6.57
N MET A 392 3.13 -7.05 -7.20
CA MET A 392 3.72 -5.84 -7.79
C MET A 392 2.89 -5.31 -8.98
N ALA A 393 2.40 -6.20 -9.84
CA ALA A 393 1.52 -5.80 -10.95
C ALA A 393 0.22 -5.17 -10.45
N ILE A 394 -0.39 -5.75 -9.41
CA ILE A 394 -1.58 -5.20 -8.75
C ILE A 394 -1.27 -3.84 -8.12
N GLY A 395 -0.14 -3.70 -7.43
CA GLY A 395 0.32 -2.45 -6.83
C GLY A 395 0.52 -1.35 -7.88
N ALA A 396 1.14 -1.69 -9.02
CA ALA A 396 1.32 -0.79 -10.16
C ALA A 396 -0.04 -0.31 -10.70
N GLY A 397 -1.01 -1.21 -10.87
CA GLY A 397 -2.36 -0.86 -11.28
C GLY A 397 -3.10 -0.02 -10.23
N ALA A 398 -2.99 -0.38 -8.96
CA ALA A 398 -3.65 0.30 -7.85
C ALA A 398 -3.12 1.72 -7.58
N MET A 399 -1.94 2.07 -8.06
CA MET A 399 -1.43 3.45 -8.01
C MET A 399 -1.76 4.26 -9.27
N THR A 400 -2.10 3.59 -10.36
CA THR A 400 -2.33 4.24 -11.66
C THR A 400 -3.57 5.13 -11.60
N VAL A 401 -3.44 6.38 -12.08
CA VAL A 401 -4.53 7.35 -12.24
C VAL A 401 -5.25 7.69 -10.92
N SER A 402 -4.51 8.30 -9.98
CA SER A 402 -5.13 8.99 -8.83
C SER A 402 -5.79 10.29 -9.31
N HIS A 403 -7.12 10.40 -9.16
CA HIS A 403 -7.90 11.55 -9.65
C HIS A 403 -9.00 11.96 -8.64
N ALA A 404 -9.96 12.78 -9.04
CA ALA A 404 -10.95 13.37 -8.13
C ALA A 404 -11.81 12.40 -7.29
N ASN A 405 -11.78 11.10 -7.57
CA ASN A 405 -12.42 10.08 -6.72
C ASN A 405 -11.53 9.55 -5.58
N ASP A 406 -10.27 9.96 -5.54
CA ASP A 406 -9.24 9.52 -4.59
C ASP A 406 -9.03 10.58 -3.51
N SER A 407 -9.04 10.18 -2.22
CA SER A 407 -8.74 11.07 -1.10
C SER A 407 -7.35 11.69 -1.23
N PHE A 408 -6.36 10.89 -1.63
CA PHE A 408 -5.00 11.36 -1.77
C PHE A 408 -4.84 12.46 -2.83
N PHE A 409 -5.59 12.39 -3.94
CA PHE A 409 -5.66 13.47 -4.93
C PHE A 409 -6.07 14.79 -4.28
N TRP A 410 -7.10 14.78 -3.43
CA TRP A 410 -7.58 15.97 -2.76
C TRP A 410 -6.62 16.47 -1.67
N VAL A 411 -6.03 15.57 -0.90
CA VAL A 411 -4.99 15.94 0.08
C VAL A 411 -3.85 16.67 -0.63
N VAL A 412 -3.30 16.07 -1.69
CA VAL A 412 -2.18 16.68 -2.44
C VAL A 412 -2.59 18.01 -3.06
N SER A 413 -3.74 18.08 -3.75
CA SER A 413 -4.17 19.30 -4.44
C SER A 413 -4.47 20.47 -3.47
N GLN A 414 -5.19 20.20 -2.38
CA GLN A 414 -5.60 21.26 -1.44
C GLN A 414 -4.41 21.77 -0.61
N PHE A 415 -3.59 20.87 -0.04
CA PHE A 415 -2.43 21.28 0.75
C PHE A 415 -1.34 21.94 -0.10
N SER A 416 -1.33 21.70 -1.40
CA SER A 416 -0.39 22.33 -2.33
C SER A 416 -0.97 23.52 -3.08
N ARG A 417 -2.21 23.92 -2.75
CA ARG A 417 -2.92 25.05 -3.40
C ARG A 417 -2.95 24.92 -4.92
N MET A 418 -3.14 23.71 -5.43
CA MET A 418 -3.31 23.44 -6.85
C MET A 418 -4.79 23.50 -7.22
N SER A 419 -5.12 24.19 -8.32
CA SER A 419 -6.42 24.00 -8.94
C SER A 419 -6.62 22.55 -9.36
N VAL A 420 -7.86 22.13 -9.51
CA VAL A 420 -8.19 20.78 -9.98
C VAL A 420 -7.52 20.49 -11.32
N GLY A 421 -7.49 21.48 -12.23
CA GLY A 421 -6.84 21.36 -13.54
C GLY A 421 -5.33 21.17 -13.45
N LEU A 422 -4.66 21.89 -12.56
CA LEU A 422 -3.23 21.70 -12.30
C LEU A 422 -2.96 20.36 -11.62
N ALA A 423 -3.78 19.96 -10.65
CA ALA A 423 -3.65 18.67 -9.96
C ALA A 423 -3.80 17.48 -10.94
N TYR A 424 -4.70 17.56 -11.92
CA TYR A 424 -4.78 16.54 -12.98
C TYR A 424 -3.50 16.45 -13.80
N ARG A 425 -2.93 17.58 -14.21
CA ARG A 425 -1.69 17.61 -15.01
C ARG A 425 -0.47 17.20 -14.19
N ALA A 426 -0.41 17.57 -12.93
CA ALA A 426 0.73 17.33 -12.06
C ALA A 426 0.64 15.97 -11.35
N GLN A 427 -0.36 15.77 -10.48
CA GLN A 427 -0.48 14.59 -9.63
C GLN A 427 -1.04 13.37 -10.35
N THR A 428 -2.16 13.51 -11.09
CA THR A 428 -2.78 12.37 -11.79
C THR A 428 -1.85 11.79 -12.84
N MET A 429 -1.21 12.65 -13.63
CA MET A 429 -0.24 12.19 -14.64
C MET A 429 1.03 11.61 -13.98
N ALA A 430 1.45 12.11 -12.82
CA ALA A 430 2.56 11.51 -12.08
C ALA A 430 2.25 10.07 -11.66
N THR A 431 1.07 9.82 -11.12
CA THR A 431 0.65 8.46 -10.72
C THR A 431 0.45 7.54 -11.93
N LEU A 432 -0.01 8.05 -13.06
CA LEU A 432 -0.04 7.29 -14.32
C LEU A 432 1.38 6.88 -14.74
N VAL A 433 2.32 7.83 -14.75
CA VAL A 433 3.73 7.56 -15.10
C VAL A 433 4.33 6.54 -14.14
N GLN A 434 4.08 6.67 -12.84
CA GLN A 434 4.55 5.71 -11.84
C GLN A 434 4.02 4.30 -12.08
N GLY A 435 2.71 4.16 -12.27
CA GLY A 435 2.07 2.85 -12.45
C GLY A 435 2.52 2.16 -13.75
N VAL A 436 2.61 2.90 -14.86
CA VAL A 436 3.10 2.36 -16.13
C VAL A 436 4.57 1.97 -16.05
N THR A 437 5.41 2.81 -15.42
CA THR A 437 6.85 2.51 -15.25
C THR A 437 7.05 1.29 -14.33
N ALA A 438 6.29 1.21 -13.23
CA ALA A 438 6.34 0.05 -12.35
C ALA A 438 5.89 -1.22 -13.08
N MET A 439 4.81 -1.15 -13.86
CA MET A 439 4.36 -2.31 -14.66
C MET A 439 5.39 -2.73 -15.71
N ALA A 440 6.02 -1.78 -16.39
CA ALA A 440 7.09 -2.08 -17.33
C ALA A 440 8.26 -2.81 -16.64
N LEU A 441 8.67 -2.36 -15.46
CA LEU A 441 9.68 -3.05 -14.66
C LEU A 441 9.24 -4.45 -14.25
N VAL A 442 8.01 -4.60 -13.75
CA VAL A 442 7.45 -5.91 -13.36
C VAL A 442 7.43 -6.87 -14.56
N TYR A 443 7.09 -6.38 -15.74
CA TYR A 443 7.14 -7.17 -16.97
C TYR A 443 8.56 -7.60 -17.31
N ILE A 444 9.55 -6.69 -17.23
CA ILE A 444 10.96 -7.05 -17.45
C ILE A 444 11.42 -8.10 -16.42
N LEU A 445 11.07 -7.92 -15.15
CA LEU A 445 11.39 -8.91 -14.11
C LEU A 445 10.72 -10.27 -14.39
N SER A 446 9.49 -10.28 -14.91
CA SER A 446 8.82 -11.55 -15.27
C SER A 446 9.50 -12.31 -16.38
N LEU A 447 10.11 -11.62 -17.35
CA LEU A 447 10.88 -12.26 -18.44
C LEU A 447 12.19 -12.89 -17.96
N VAL A 448 12.72 -12.46 -16.82
CA VAL A 448 14.01 -12.91 -16.29
C VAL A 448 13.83 -13.94 -15.17
N LEU A 449 12.74 -13.83 -14.38
CA LEU A 449 12.55 -14.58 -13.14
C LEU A 449 11.48 -15.68 -13.24
N LEU A 450 10.66 -15.69 -14.28
CA LEU A 450 9.65 -16.72 -14.57
C LEU A 450 10.03 -17.52 -15.80
#